data_df72ee19b937966e2fb83d67f868003b
#
_entry.id   df72ee19b937966e2fb83d67f868003b
#
_cell.length_a   1.000
_cell.length_b   1.000
_cell.length_c   1.000
_cell.angle_alpha   90.00
_cell.angle_beta   90.00
_cell.angle_gamma   90.00
#
_symmetry.space_group_name_H-M   'P 1'
#
loop_
_entity.id
_entity.type
_entity.pdbx_description
1 polymer ?
#
loop_
_entity_poly.entity_id
_entity_poly.type
_entity_poly.pdbx_seq_one_letter_code
_entity_poly.pdbx_strand_id
1 'polypeptide(L)'
;MIKNIENKKISITYEDKNIILPEEIKEKIKKGWQEFKSKNPVLYNGEVTCVNKYESNDTKINISCQKSNFAHYLYDERIGLPLEYSCINISAGALLETSDGYYLIGELDEKMSYPHVLQISGGNVDKKDIENGIVNIMKTISREVMEEVNINLYDNSQVSSLKLKYIYETEQNEKPKVKIFAKANLKITSEEMKNHYNVYLEYLKKNNLEIEFGKIHLLKKNNAIEILENMSNPKREYLIPLVTADLSNC
;
A
#
# COMPACT_ATOMS: atom_id res chain seq x y z
N MET A 1 8.15 10.30 6.44
CA MET A 1 7.44 11.62 6.42
C MET A 1 6.33 11.61 5.38
N ILE A 2 5.14 12.20 5.67
CA ILE A 2 4.07 12.42 4.66
C ILE A 2 4.20 13.80 4.05
N LYS A 3 4.14 13.89 2.72
CA LYS A 3 4.13 15.14 1.96
C LYS A 3 2.86 15.23 1.13
N ASN A 4 2.26 16.42 1.06
CA ASN A 4 1.15 16.70 0.14
C ASN A 4 1.72 16.86 -1.28
N ILE A 5 1.10 16.19 -2.25
CA ILE A 5 1.53 16.15 -3.66
C ILE A 5 0.40 16.55 -4.63
N GLU A 6 -0.70 17.10 -4.12
CA GLU A 6 -1.91 17.40 -4.92
C GLU A 6 -1.60 18.32 -6.12
N ASN A 7 -0.60 19.20 -5.99
CA ASN A 7 -0.18 20.14 -7.04
C ASN A 7 1.06 19.66 -7.82
N LYS A 8 1.52 18.42 -7.63
CA LYS A 8 2.69 17.90 -8.32
C LYS A 8 2.29 16.98 -9.46
N LYS A 9 3.01 17.09 -10.58
CA LYS A 9 2.92 16.12 -11.67
C LYS A 9 3.73 14.87 -11.30
N ILE A 10 3.08 13.71 -11.28
CA ILE A 10 3.73 12.44 -10.98
C ILE A 10 3.91 11.65 -12.27
N SER A 11 5.11 11.16 -12.49
CA SER A 11 5.47 10.26 -13.59
C SER A 11 6.19 9.06 -13.04
N ILE A 12 5.67 7.86 -13.31
CA ILE A 12 6.27 6.60 -12.86
C ILE A 12 6.49 5.74 -14.10
N THR A 13 7.76 5.51 -14.41
CA THR A 13 8.18 4.68 -15.54
C THR A 13 8.64 3.31 -15.07
N TYR A 14 8.50 2.30 -15.93
CA TYR A 14 8.93 0.95 -15.65
C TYR A 14 9.77 0.42 -16.83
N GLU A 15 10.91 -0.16 -16.50
CA GLU A 15 11.73 -0.93 -17.43
C GLU A 15 11.66 -2.41 -17.06
N ASP A 16 11.29 -3.27 -18.04
CA ASP A 16 11.26 -4.73 -17.85
C ASP A 16 12.69 -5.31 -17.87
N LYS A 17 13.48 -4.82 -16.94
CA LYS A 17 14.86 -5.26 -16.69
C LYS A 17 15.02 -5.64 -15.23
N ASN A 18 15.70 -6.75 -14.97
CA ASN A 18 16.02 -7.14 -13.60
C ASN A 18 17.08 -6.22 -12.99
N ILE A 19 16.97 -5.99 -11.68
CA ILE A 19 18.04 -5.40 -10.88
C ILE A 19 19.31 -6.24 -11.07
N ILE A 20 20.42 -5.60 -11.37
CA ILE A 20 21.72 -6.26 -11.49
C ILE A 20 22.32 -6.38 -10.10
N LEU A 21 22.50 -7.61 -9.64
CA LEU A 21 23.09 -7.93 -8.34
C LEU A 21 24.41 -8.70 -8.52
N PRO A 22 25.42 -8.44 -7.69
CA PRO A 22 26.62 -9.28 -7.60
C PRO A 22 26.26 -10.73 -7.23
N GLU A 23 27.06 -11.69 -7.68
CA GLU A 23 26.78 -13.11 -7.43
C GLU A 23 26.73 -13.44 -5.93
N GLU A 24 27.59 -12.82 -5.13
CA GLU A 24 27.56 -12.98 -3.68
C GLU A 24 26.21 -12.58 -3.05
N ILE A 25 25.60 -11.49 -3.53
CA ILE A 25 24.29 -11.00 -3.06
C ILE A 25 23.18 -11.95 -3.50
N LYS A 26 23.22 -12.44 -4.75
CA LYS A 26 22.26 -13.43 -5.25
C LYS A 26 22.28 -14.72 -4.41
N GLU A 27 23.46 -15.22 -4.06
CA GLU A 27 23.58 -16.42 -3.22
C GLU A 27 23.06 -16.19 -1.78
N LYS A 28 23.28 -14.99 -1.20
CA LYS A 28 22.71 -14.64 0.11
C LYS A 28 21.17 -14.64 0.04
N ILE A 29 20.59 -13.99 -0.98
CA ILE A 29 19.13 -13.96 -1.19
C ILE A 29 18.58 -15.36 -1.36
N LYS A 30 19.21 -16.20 -2.19
CA LYS A 30 18.79 -17.57 -2.45
C LYS A 30 18.78 -18.44 -1.17
N LYS A 31 19.82 -18.33 -0.33
CA LYS A 31 19.86 -19.03 0.96
C LYS A 31 18.79 -18.54 1.91
N GLY A 32 18.64 -17.22 2.06
CA GLY A 32 17.58 -16.62 2.89
C GLY A 32 16.18 -17.03 2.43
N TRP A 33 15.94 -17.06 1.11
CA TRP A 33 14.68 -17.54 0.55
C TRP A 33 14.36 -18.98 0.94
N GLN A 34 15.35 -19.89 0.89
CA GLN A 34 15.17 -21.29 1.29
C GLN A 34 14.79 -21.39 2.78
N GLU A 35 15.43 -20.58 3.65
CA GLU A 35 15.10 -20.53 5.07
C GLU A 35 13.70 -19.98 5.32
N PHE A 36 13.30 -18.89 4.62
CA PHE A 36 11.97 -18.33 4.75
C PHE A 36 10.89 -19.30 4.29
N LYS A 37 11.12 -19.96 3.16
CA LYS A 37 10.19 -20.93 2.60
C LYS A 37 10.07 -22.19 3.45
N SER A 38 11.13 -22.62 4.12
CA SER A 38 11.06 -23.77 5.06
C SER A 38 10.17 -23.48 6.26
N LYS A 39 10.10 -22.21 6.71
CA LYS A 39 9.24 -21.76 7.81
C LYS A 39 7.81 -21.44 7.36
N ASN A 40 7.63 -21.05 6.11
CA ASN A 40 6.34 -20.74 5.51
C ASN A 40 6.29 -21.29 4.07
N PRO A 41 5.84 -22.54 3.86
CA PRO A 41 5.85 -23.21 2.55
C PRO A 41 4.95 -22.55 1.49
N VAL A 42 3.96 -21.76 1.88
CA VAL A 42 3.03 -21.08 0.96
C VAL A 42 3.65 -19.85 0.28
N LEU A 43 4.82 -19.38 0.74
CA LEU A 43 5.50 -18.27 0.08
C LEU A 43 5.76 -18.54 -1.39
N TYR A 44 5.44 -17.59 -2.23
CA TYR A 44 5.68 -17.62 -3.68
C TYR A 44 6.66 -16.51 -4.08
N ASN A 45 7.66 -16.86 -4.90
CA ASN A 45 8.64 -15.89 -5.39
C ASN A 45 8.16 -15.22 -6.67
N GLY A 46 7.15 -14.37 -6.54
CA GLY A 46 6.59 -13.57 -7.63
C GLY A 46 7.45 -12.38 -8.04
N GLU A 47 7.08 -11.76 -9.14
CA GLU A 47 7.68 -10.51 -9.61
C GLU A 47 7.33 -9.35 -8.67
N VAL A 48 8.28 -8.46 -8.42
CA VAL A 48 8.11 -7.23 -7.61
C VAL A 48 8.61 -6.04 -8.41
N THR A 49 7.82 -4.99 -8.45
CA THR A 49 8.21 -3.70 -9.04
C THR A 49 9.01 -2.91 -8.01
N CYS A 50 10.29 -2.62 -8.34
CA CYS A 50 11.21 -1.91 -7.46
C CYS A 50 11.58 -0.55 -8.01
N VAL A 51 11.66 0.45 -7.12
CA VAL A 51 12.18 1.78 -7.44
C VAL A 51 13.68 1.70 -7.72
N ASN A 52 14.08 2.16 -8.89
CA ASN A 52 15.47 2.30 -9.30
C ASN A 52 15.98 3.73 -9.11
N LYS A 53 15.12 4.71 -9.39
CA LYS A 53 15.45 6.14 -9.25
C LYS A 53 14.24 6.91 -8.74
N TYR A 54 14.50 7.84 -7.83
CA TYR A 54 13.50 8.75 -7.29
C TYR A 54 14.01 10.18 -7.35
N GLU A 55 13.25 11.07 -7.98
CA GLU A 55 13.54 12.49 -8.09
C GLU A 55 12.28 13.30 -7.77
N SER A 56 12.39 14.23 -6.85
CA SER A 56 11.28 15.11 -6.47
C SER A 56 11.74 16.56 -6.37
N ASN A 57 10.94 17.47 -6.92
CA ASN A 57 11.07 18.91 -6.72
C ASN A 57 9.68 19.51 -6.41
N ASP A 58 9.56 20.84 -6.40
CA ASP A 58 8.33 21.53 -6.00
C ASP A 58 7.13 21.22 -6.91
N THR A 59 7.36 20.89 -8.19
CA THR A 59 6.29 20.73 -9.19
C THR A 59 6.15 19.32 -9.73
N LYS A 60 7.17 18.47 -9.54
CA LYS A 60 7.21 17.14 -10.18
C LYS A 60 7.80 16.08 -9.27
N ILE A 61 7.31 14.85 -9.44
CA ILE A 61 7.88 13.62 -8.88
C ILE A 61 8.09 12.67 -10.05
N ASN A 62 9.33 12.24 -10.27
CA ASN A 62 9.69 11.24 -11.26
C ASN A 62 10.23 10.00 -10.56
N ILE A 63 9.64 8.87 -10.84
CA ILE A 63 10.03 7.58 -10.28
C ILE A 63 10.33 6.65 -11.46
N SER A 64 11.51 6.06 -11.47
CA SER A 64 11.83 4.99 -12.39
C SER A 64 11.84 3.67 -11.65
N CYS A 65 11.14 2.69 -12.19
CA CYS A 65 11.02 1.36 -11.62
C CYS A 65 11.64 0.32 -12.55
N GLN A 66 12.03 -0.79 -11.97
CA GLN A 66 12.52 -1.97 -12.68
C GLN A 66 12.05 -3.25 -11.96
N LYS A 67 12.33 -4.37 -12.57
CA LYS A 67 11.88 -5.68 -12.11
C LYS A 67 12.82 -6.26 -11.05
N SER A 68 12.21 -6.87 -10.04
CA SER A 68 12.86 -7.77 -9.11
C SER A 68 11.92 -8.92 -8.77
N ASN A 69 12.18 -9.62 -7.65
CA ASN A 69 11.36 -10.73 -7.17
C ASN A 69 11.15 -10.67 -5.66
N PHE A 70 10.14 -11.39 -5.19
CA PHE A 70 9.74 -11.37 -3.80
C PHE A 70 10.83 -11.91 -2.84
N ALA A 71 11.66 -12.86 -3.29
CA ALA A 71 12.77 -13.35 -2.49
C ALA A 71 13.80 -12.24 -2.19
N HIS A 72 14.10 -11.40 -3.18
CA HIS A 72 14.97 -10.23 -3.03
C HIS A 72 14.35 -9.21 -2.07
N TYR A 73 13.10 -8.85 -2.30
CA TYR A 73 12.36 -7.92 -1.45
C TYR A 73 12.31 -8.41 0.01
N LEU A 74 11.92 -9.66 0.23
CA LEU A 74 11.76 -10.22 1.57
C LEU A 74 13.10 -10.34 2.31
N TYR A 75 14.17 -10.72 1.59
CA TYR A 75 15.52 -10.79 2.16
C TYR A 75 15.98 -9.40 2.59
N ASP A 76 15.80 -8.42 1.72
CA ASP A 76 16.17 -7.05 1.99
C ASP A 76 15.34 -6.43 3.13
N GLU A 77 14.04 -6.73 3.23
CA GLU A 77 13.18 -6.24 4.31
C GLU A 77 13.58 -6.81 5.68
N ARG A 78 13.89 -8.12 5.74
CA ARG A 78 14.12 -8.83 7.02
C ARG A 78 15.56 -8.83 7.49
N ILE A 79 16.51 -8.87 6.58
CA ILE A 79 17.94 -9.01 6.86
C ILE A 79 18.69 -7.70 6.59
N GLY A 80 18.28 -6.99 5.54
CA GLY A 80 18.91 -5.78 5.04
C GLY A 80 19.97 -6.06 3.99
N LEU A 81 20.04 -5.18 3.01
CA LEU A 81 21.08 -5.11 1.99
C LEU A 81 21.66 -3.69 1.95
N PRO A 82 22.91 -3.52 1.46
CA PRO A 82 23.41 -2.20 1.12
C PRO A 82 22.44 -1.47 0.17
N LEU A 83 22.29 -0.16 0.32
CA LEU A 83 21.29 0.63 -0.39
C LEU A 83 21.33 0.43 -1.91
N GLU A 84 22.54 0.29 -2.47
CA GLU A 84 22.78 0.05 -3.90
C GLU A 84 22.21 -1.29 -4.42
N TYR A 85 21.95 -2.25 -3.52
CA TYR A 85 21.35 -3.55 -3.83
C TYR A 85 19.94 -3.71 -3.23
N SER A 86 19.39 -2.68 -2.63
CA SER A 86 18.08 -2.74 -1.99
C SER A 86 16.95 -2.93 -2.99
N CYS A 87 15.94 -3.69 -2.60
CA CYS A 87 14.68 -3.82 -3.33
C CYS A 87 13.64 -2.89 -2.72
N ILE A 88 13.66 -1.63 -3.14
CA ILE A 88 12.71 -0.61 -2.69
C ILE A 88 11.41 -0.80 -3.47
N ASN A 89 10.42 -1.44 -2.88
CA ASN A 89 9.14 -1.59 -3.55
C ASN A 89 8.35 -0.28 -3.60
N ILE A 90 7.51 -0.16 -4.64
CA ILE A 90 6.53 0.92 -4.75
C ILE A 90 5.14 0.38 -4.42
N SER A 91 4.42 1.08 -3.57
CA SER A 91 3.06 0.71 -3.18
C SER A 91 2.14 1.93 -3.21
N ALA A 92 0.85 1.67 -3.30
CA ALA A 92 -0.15 2.72 -3.34
C ALA A 92 -1.42 2.30 -2.60
N GLY A 93 -2.18 3.28 -2.10
CA GLY A 93 -3.42 3.02 -1.39
C GLY A 93 -4.33 4.24 -1.33
N ALA A 94 -5.49 4.08 -0.70
CA ALA A 94 -6.44 5.15 -0.52
C ALA A 94 -6.84 5.33 0.95
N LEU A 95 -6.79 6.56 1.43
CA LEU A 95 -7.45 6.97 2.66
C LEU A 95 -8.92 7.24 2.31
N LEU A 96 -9.80 6.31 2.68
CA LEU A 96 -11.23 6.39 2.44
C LEU A 96 -11.92 7.12 3.60
N GLU A 97 -12.80 8.09 3.29
CA GLU A 97 -13.61 8.81 4.27
C GLU A 97 -15.09 8.68 3.90
N THR A 98 -15.92 8.27 4.85
CA THR A 98 -17.38 8.18 4.67
C THR A 98 -18.04 9.56 4.67
N SER A 99 -19.28 9.66 4.17
CA SER A 99 -20.02 10.92 4.05
C SER A 99 -20.30 11.59 5.39
N ASP A 100 -20.31 10.85 6.48
CA ASP A 100 -20.49 11.32 7.85
C ASP A 100 -19.16 11.50 8.62
N GLY A 101 -18.01 11.47 7.91
CA GLY A 101 -16.69 11.86 8.41
C GLY A 101 -15.96 10.79 9.22
N TYR A 102 -16.00 9.53 8.78
CA TYR A 102 -15.21 8.45 9.38
C TYR A 102 -14.16 7.95 8.40
N TYR A 103 -12.92 7.76 8.87
CA TYR A 103 -11.89 7.05 8.13
C TYR A 103 -12.10 5.54 8.22
N LEU A 104 -11.92 4.85 7.09
CA LEU A 104 -11.89 3.40 7.03
C LEU A 104 -10.46 2.92 7.18
N ILE A 105 -10.22 2.11 8.22
CA ILE A 105 -8.94 1.45 8.49
C ILE A 105 -9.18 -0.06 8.48
N GLY A 106 -8.42 -0.79 7.67
CA GLY A 106 -8.46 -2.25 7.63
C GLY A 106 -7.57 -2.88 8.71
N GLU A 107 -8.03 -3.99 9.28
CA GLU A 107 -7.23 -4.89 10.11
C GLU A 107 -6.99 -6.18 9.32
N LEU A 108 -5.72 -6.48 9.07
CA LEU A 108 -5.33 -7.68 8.31
C LEU A 108 -5.83 -8.96 9.00
N ASP A 109 -6.33 -9.89 8.19
CA ASP A 109 -6.82 -11.20 8.65
C ASP A 109 -5.71 -12.01 9.32
N GLU A 110 -6.09 -12.92 10.20
CA GLU A 110 -5.17 -13.79 10.95
C GLU A 110 -4.29 -14.68 10.05
N LYS A 111 -4.72 -14.94 8.80
CA LYS A 111 -3.99 -15.75 7.82
C LYS A 111 -2.99 -14.96 7.00
N MET A 112 -3.00 -13.63 7.12
CA MET A 112 -2.07 -12.78 6.39
C MET A 112 -0.65 -12.83 6.97
N SER A 113 0.36 -12.44 6.19
CA SER A 113 1.77 -12.46 6.60
C SER A 113 2.06 -11.56 7.83
N TYR A 114 1.21 -10.57 8.08
CA TYR A 114 1.29 -9.65 9.20
C TYR A 114 -0.10 -9.52 9.85
N PRO A 115 -0.55 -10.55 10.60
CA PRO A 115 -1.91 -10.58 11.15
C PRO A 115 -2.16 -9.40 12.08
N HIS A 116 -3.42 -8.94 12.08
CA HIS A 116 -3.93 -7.84 12.92
C HIS A 116 -3.26 -6.47 12.74
N VAL A 117 -2.39 -6.31 11.74
CA VAL A 117 -1.81 -4.99 11.43
C VAL A 117 -2.90 -4.07 10.88
N LEU A 118 -2.94 -2.83 11.39
CA LEU A 118 -3.82 -1.79 10.88
C LEU A 118 -3.16 -1.06 9.69
N GLN A 119 -3.93 -0.92 8.64
CA GLN A 119 -3.51 -0.18 7.43
C GLN A 119 -4.72 0.44 6.72
N ILE A 120 -4.48 1.35 5.78
CA ILE A 120 -5.50 1.75 4.79
C ILE A 120 -5.55 0.74 3.67
N SER A 121 -6.60 0.77 2.84
CA SER A 121 -6.70 -0.04 1.63
C SER A 121 -5.58 0.31 0.65
N GLY A 122 -4.84 -0.72 0.20
CA GLY A 122 -3.72 -0.54 -0.73
C GLY A 122 -2.67 -1.63 -0.68
N GLY A 123 -1.91 -1.73 -1.78
CA GLY A 123 -0.89 -2.75 -1.96
C GLY A 123 0.21 -2.35 -2.92
N ASN A 124 0.94 -3.34 -3.40
CA ASN A 124 2.07 -3.14 -4.29
C ASN A 124 1.61 -2.94 -5.74
N VAL A 125 2.43 -2.21 -6.50
CA VAL A 125 2.25 -2.13 -7.96
C VAL A 125 2.47 -3.51 -8.57
N ASP A 126 1.45 -4.02 -9.26
CA ASP A 126 1.47 -5.26 -10.01
C ASP A 126 1.78 -5.00 -11.49
N LYS A 127 2.26 -6.02 -12.20
CA LYS A 127 2.50 -5.95 -13.66
C LYS A 127 1.26 -5.54 -14.44
N LYS A 128 0.07 -5.93 -14.00
CA LYS A 128 -1.22 -5.54 -14.60
C LYS A 128 -1.52 -4.04 -14.50
N ASP A 129 -0.81 -3.32 -13.63
CA ASP A 129 -0.94 -1.88 -13.44
C ASP A 129 0.03 -1.09 -14.36
N ILE A 130 0.85 -1.80 -15.16
CA ILE A 130 1.87 -1.23 -16.04
C ILE A 130 1.40 -1.32 -17.49
N GLU A 131 1.37 -0.19 -18.18
CA GLU A 131 0.96 -0.10 -19.59
C GLU A 131 2.01 0.69 -20.38
N ASN A 132 2.57 0.09 -21.44
CA ASN A 132 3.58 0.71 -22.30
C ASN A 132 4.78 1.32 -21.52
N GLY A 133 5.25 0.64 -20.47
CA GLY A 133 6.37 1.13 -19.65
C GLY A 133 5.99 2.27 -18.69
N ILE A 134 4.71 2.53 -18.47
CA ILE A 134 4.21 3.53 -17.53
C ILE A 134 3.40 2.83 -16.44
N VAL A 135 3.70 3.10 -15.18
CA VAL A 135 2.92 2.63 -14.04
C VAL A 135 1.71 3.54 -13.85
N ASN A 136 0.52 2.96 -13.94
CA ASN A 136 -0.73 3.66 -13.61
C ASN A 136 -1.06 3.47 -12.13
N ILE A 137 -0.57 4.37 -11.29
CA ILE A 137 -0.73 4.29 -9.84
C ILE A 137 -2.20 4.33 -9.39
N MET A 138 -3.06 5.04 -10.13
CA MET A 138 -4.48 5.07 -9.83
C MET A 138 -5.17 3.73 -10.13
N LYS A 139 -4.65 2.97 -11.10
CA LYS A 139 -5.11 1.60 -11.39
C LYS A 139 -4.76 0.65 -10.24
N THR A 140 -3.54 0.75 -9.69
CA THR A 140 -3.14 0.03 -8.47
C THR A 140 -4.11 0.35 -7.33
N ILE A 141 -4.31 1.63 -7.01
CA ILE A 141 -5.18 2.07 -5.91
C ILE A 141 -6.61 1.55 -6.10
N SER A 142 -7.17 1.70 -7.30
CA SER A 142 -8.55 1.26 -7.58
C SER A 142 -8.71 -0.25 -7.48
N ARG A 143 -7.73 -1.01 -7.92
CA ARG A 143 -7.72 -2.46 -7.82
C ARG A 143 -7.70 -2.93 -6.37
N GLU A 144 -6.77 -2.40 -5.57
CA GLU A 144 -6.65 -2.77 -4.15
C GLU A 144 -7.93 -2.41 -3.37
N VAL A 145 -8.47 -1.21 -3.56
CA VAL A 145 -9.73 -0.81 -2.91
C VAL A 145 -10.90 -1.70 -3.32
N MET A 146 -10.94 -2.13 -4.58
CA MET A 146 -11.97 -3.05 -5.06
C MET A 146 -11.78 -4.46 -4.47
N GLU A 147 -10.54 -4.97 -4.42
CA GLU A 147 -10.19 -6.29 -3.90
C GLU A 147 -10.40 -6.38 -2.38
N GLU A 148 -10.08 -5.32 -1.62
CA GLU A 148 -10.11 -5.34 -0.16
C GLU A 148 -11.45 -4.92 0.46
N VAL A 149 -12.17 -3.96 -0.14
CA VAL A 149 -13.40 -3.39 0.45
C VAL A 149 -14.58 -3.27 -0.52
N ASN A 150 -14.43 -3.77 -1.76
CA ASN A 150 -15.46 -3.79 -2.80
C ASN A 150 -16.07 -2.41 -3.12
N ILE A 151 -15.23 -1.38 -3.17
CA ILE A 151 -15.60 -0.03 -3.58
C ILE A 151 -14.99 0.28 -4.93
N ASN A 152 -15.81 0.66 -5.90
CA ASN A 152 -15.33 1.15 -7.18
C ASN A 152 -15.04 2.66 -7.10
N LEU A 153 -13.76 3.03 -7.07
CA LEU A 153 -13.33 4.43 -6.93
C LEU A 153 -13.76 5.33 -8.11
N TYR A 154 -14.11 4.76 -9.26
CA TYR A 154 -14.59 5.50 -10.45
C TYR A 154 -16.11 5.53 -10.57
N ASP A 155 -16.83 4.89 -9.65
CA ASP A 155 -18.29 4.95 -9.62
C ASP A 155 -18.76 6.21 -8.87
N ASN A 156 -19.27 7.16 -9.65
CA ASN A 156 -19.80 8.40 -9.10
C ASN A 156 -21.04 8.22 -8.20
N SER A 157 -21.63 7.02 -8.14
CA SER A 157 -22.67 6.71 -7.16
C SER A 157 -22.09 6.39 -5.78
N GLN A 158 -20.86 5.87 -5.72
CA GLN A 158 -20.16 5.46 -4.50
C GLN A 158 -19.20 6.54 -3.98
N VAL A 159 -18.56 7.29 -4.88
CA VAL A 159 -17.48 8.23 -4.57
C VAL A 159 -17.85 9.65 -4.97
N SER A 160 -17.71 10.60 -4.07
CA SER A 160 -17.98 12.02 -4.31
C SER A 160 -16.72 12.78 -4.74
N SER A 161 -15.55 12.35 -4.30
CA SER A 161 -14.26 12.91 -4.75
C SER A 161 -13.14 11.89 -4.62
N LEU A 162 -12.18 11.96 -5.56
CA LEU A 162 -11.00 11.12 -5.61
C LEU A 162 -9.82 11.96 -6.07
N LYS A 163 -8.77 12.05 -5.26
CA LYS A 163 -7.57 12.82 -5.58
C LYS A 163 -6.31 12.10 -5.13
N LEU A 164 -5.30 12.05 -5.98
CA LEU A 164 -3.95 11.66 -5.57
C LEU A 164 -3.37 12.80 -4.71
N LYS A 165 -3.09 12.53 -3.44
CA LYS A 165 -2.88 13.63 -2.48
C LYS A 165 -1.60 13.54 -1.66
N TYR A 166 -1.14 12.34 -1.32
CA TYR A 166 -0.02 12.17 -0.41
C TYR A 166 1.03 11.20 -0.93
N ILE A 167 2.27 11.44 -0.53
CA ILE A 167 3.37 10.48 -0.64
C ILE A 167 4.03 10.30 0.73
N TYR A 168 4.31 9.05 1.08
CA TYR A 168 5.16 8.71 2.21
C TYR A 168 6.56 8.41 1.71
N GLU A 169 7.53 9.09 2.29
CA GLU A 169 8.94 8.89 2.10
C GLU A 169 9.61 8.69 3.46
N THR A 170 10.55 7.76 3.55
CA THR A 170 11.38 7.60 4.74
C THR A 170 12.34 8.76 4.91
N GLU A 171 12.90 8.94 6.10
CA GLU A 171 13.91 9.97 6.38
C GLU A 171 15.27 9.59 5.80
N GLN A 172 16.18 10.58 5.69
CA GLN A 172 17.46 10.46 4.96
C GLN A 172 18.37 9.31 5.38
N ASN A 173 18.26 8.81 6.61
CA ASN A 173 19.10 7.74 7.14
C ASN A 173 18.39 6.39 7.24
N GLU A 174 17.15 6.30 6.77
CA GLU A 174 16.38 5.08 6.76
C GLU A 174 16.35 4.47 5.36
N LYS A 175 16.09 3.17 5.29
CA LYS A 175 15.88 2.49 4.03
C LYS A 175 14.72 3.16 3.27
N PRO A 176 14.93 3.60 2.03
CA PRO A 176 13.92 4.31 1.28
C PRO A 176 12.65 3.48 1.11
N LYS A 177 11.50 4.09 1.34
CA LYS A 177 10.17 3.54 1.05
C LYS A 177 9.40 4.58 0.26
N VAL A 178 8.69 4.15 -0.77
CA VAL A 178 7.85 5.03 -1.59
C VAL A 178 6.43 4.48 -1.59
N LYS A 179 5.53 5.22 -0.93
CA LYS A 179 4.11 4.88 -0.89
C LYS A 179 3.28 6.09 -1.30
N ILE A 180 2.39 5.90 -2.26
CA ILE A 180 1.58 6.98 -2.83
C ILE A 180 0.13 6.77 -2.46
N PHE A 181 -0.54 7.83 -1.98
CA PHE A 181 -1.89 7.71 -1.45
C PHE A 181 -2.86 8.67 -2.13
N ALA A 182 -4.01 8.13 -2.51
CA ALA A 182 -5.19 8.92 -2.83
C ALA A 182 -6.01 9.22 -1.56
N LYS A 183 -6.74 10.32 -1.60
CA LYS A 183 -7.87 10.60 -0.72
C LYS A 183 -9.15 10.37 -1.51
N ALA A 184 -10.05 9.55 -0.97
CA ALA A 184 -11.37 9.33 -1.56
C ALA A 184 -12.46 9.59 -0.53
N ASN A 185 -13.43 10.42 -0.89
CA ASN A 185 -14.62 10.66 -0.08
C ASN A 185 -15.77 9.83 -0.63
N LEU A 186 -16.31 8.96 0.20
CA LEU A 186 -17.43 8.08 -0.13
C LEU A 186 -18.76 8.82 0.03
N LYS A 187 -19.78 8.40 -0.71
CA LYS A 187 -21.15 8.90 -0.58
C LYS A 187 -21.97 8.17 0.47
N ILE A 188 -21.47 7.05 0.96
CA ILE A 188 -22.12 6.24 2.00
C ILE A 188 -21.67 6.65 3.39
N THR A 189 -22.54 6.48 4.36
CA THR A 189 -22.27 6.69 5.79
C THR A 189 -21.41 5.58 6.38
N SER A 190 -20.90 5.79 7.58
CA SER A 190 -20.13 4.78 8.31
C SER A 190 -20.96 3.51 8.60
N GLU A 191 -22.26 3.63 8.89
CA GLU A 191 -23.14 2.49 9.09
C GLU A 191 -23.38 1.72 7.80
N GLU A 192 -23.64 2.41 6.70
CA GLU A 192 -23.79 1.79 5.38
C GLU A 192 -22.49 1.10 4.94
N MET A 193 -21.32 1.72 5.18
CA MET A 193 -20.02 1.12 4.87
C MET A 193 -19.79 -0.17 5.68
N LYS A 194 -20.14 -0.16 6.98
CA LYS A 194 -20.04 -1.34 7.84
C LYS A 194 -20.91 -2.49 7.31
N ASN A 195 -22.14 -2.19 6.94
CA ASN A 195 -23.07 -3.17 6.38
C ASN A 195 -22.58 -3.70 5.03
N HIS A 196 -22.12 -2.81 4.14
CA HIS A 196 -21.54 -3.16 2.85
C HIS A 196 -20.36 -4.12 3.01
N TYR A 197 -19.42 -3.81 3.92
CA TYR A 197 -18.26 -4.66 4.17
C TYR A 197 -18.64 -6.02 4.75
N ASN A 198 -19.59 -6.09 5.68
CA ASN A 198 -20.06 -7.37 6.23
C ASN A 198 -20.65 -8.27 5.14
N VAL A 199 -21.45 -7.72 4.23
CA VAL A 199 -21.98 -8.47 3.06
C VAL A 199 -20.86 -8.95 2.16
N TYR A 200 -19.88 -8.09 1.89
CA TYR A 200 -18.72 -8.46 1.08
C TYR A 200 -17.86 -9.55 1.73
N LEU A 201 -17.61 -9.45 3.03
CA LEU A 201 -16.87 -10.46 3.79
C LEU A 201 -17.55 -11.83 3.75
N GLU A 202 -18.88 -11.88 3.88
CA GLU A 202 -19.65 -13.12 3.74
C GLU A 202 -19.58 -13.69 2.30
N TYR A 203 -19.60 -12.81 1.29
CA TYR A 203 -19.38 -13.22 -0.10
C TYR A 203 -18.00 -13.85 -0.31
N LEU A 204 -16.92 -13.25 0.21
CA LEU A 204 -15.56 -13.80 0.13
C LEU A 204 -15.47 -15.17 0.80
N LYS A 205 -16.02 -15.33 2.02
CA LYS A 205 -16.06 -16.59 2.76
C LYS A 205 -16.80 -17.67 1.99
N LYS A 206 -18.00 -17.35 1.48
CA LYS A 206 -18.85 -18.29 0.75
C LYS A 206 -18.20 -18.82 -0.53
N ASN A 207 -17.38 -17.99 -1.18
CA ASN A 207 -16.72 -18.35 -2.44
C ASN A 207 -15.27 -18.82 -2.24
N ASN A 208 -14.79 -18.98 -0.99
CA ASN A 208 -13.41 -19.34 -0.65
C ASN A 208 -12.38 -18.41 -1.31
N LEU A 209 -12.69 -17.12 -1.38
CA LEU A 209 -11.79 -16.09 -1.87
C LEU A 209 -10.88 -15.62 -0.75
N GLU A 210 -9.73 -15.02 -1.11
CA GLU A 210 -8.80 -14.45 -0.15
C GLU A 210 -9.44 -13.29 0.61
N ILE A 211 -9.24 -13.27 1.93
CA ILE A 211 -9.71 -12.21 2.81
C ILE A 211 -8.46 -11.49 3.31
N GLU A 212 -8.23 -10.28 2.82
CA GLU A 212 -7.11 -9.48 3.28
C GLU A 212 -7.44 -8.75 4.59
N PHE A 213 -8.59 -8.08 4.66
CA PHE A 213 -9.06 -7.50 5.91
C PHE A 213 -10.04 -8.46 6.60
N GLY A 214 -9.66 -8.99 7.77
CA GLY A 214 -10.59 -9.74 8.63
C GLY A 214 -11.64 -8.85 9.28
N LYS A 215 -11.33 -7.54 9.39
CA LYS A 215 -12.18 -6.52 10.01
C LYS A 215 -11.86 -5.13 9.48
N ILE A 216 -12.86 -4.25 9.48
CA ILE A 216 -12.66 -2.81 9.27
C ILE A 216 -13.00 -2.02 10.53
N HIS A 217 -12.29 -0.93 10.76
CA HIS A 217 -12.52 0.06 11.80
C HIS A 217 -12.93 1.37 11.15
N LEU A 218 -14.05 1.92 11.61
CA LEU A 218 -14.55 3.22 11.15
C LEU A 218 -14.27 4.22 12.27
N LEU A 219 -13.28 5.07 12.07
CA LEU A 219 -12.76 6.00 13.06
C LEU A 219 -13.25 7.42 12.76
N LYS A 220 -13.97 8.01 13.70
CA LYS A 220 -14.45 9.38 13.51
C LYS A 220 -13.27 10.35 13.39
N LYS A 221 -13.29 11.18 12.37
CA LYS A 221 -12.19 12.04 11.95
C LYS A 221 -11.57 12.85 13.07
N ASN A 222 -12.40 13.45 13.93
CA ASN A 222 -11.96 14.34 15.01
C ASN A 222 -11.20 13.66 16.17
N ASN A 223 -11.29 12.34 16.32
CA ASN A 223 -10.60 11.57 17.35
C ASN A 223 -9.85 10.34 16.80
N ALA A 224 -9.69 10.27 15.47
CA ALA A 224 -9.06 9.12 14.80
C ALA A 224 -7.63 8.85 15.26
N ILE A 225 -6.83 9.91 15.48
CA ILE A 225 -5.45 9.79 15.96
C ILE A 225 -5.43 9.19 17.37
N GLU A 226 -6.21 9.76 18.30
CA GLU A 226 -6.29 9.29 19.68
C GLU A 226 -6.71 7.81 19.75
N ILE A 227 -7.72 7.43 18.94
CA ILE A 227 -8.16 6.04 18.86
C ILE A 227 -7.04 5.16 18.32
N LEU A 228 -6.38 5.53 17.21
CA LEU A 228 -5.28 4.77 16.63
C LEU A 228 -4.12 4.59 17.61
N GLU A 229 -3.74 5.64 18.36
CA GLU A 229 -2.66 5.56 19.34
C GLU A 229 -2.99 4.60 20.49
N ASN A 230 -4.25 4.57 20.94
CA ASN A 230 -4.73 3.71 22.02
C ASN A 230 -5.01 2.25 21.61
N MET A 231 -5.14 1.95 20.32
CA MET A 231 -5.30 0.57 19.84
C MET A 231 -4.01 -0.21 20.02
N SER A 232 -4.09 -1.41 20.61
CA SER A 232 -2.93 -2.31 20.81
C SER A 232 -2.43 -2.97 19.52
N ASN A 233 -3.23 -2.96 18.47
CA ASN A 233 -2.87 -3.54 17.16
C ASN A 233 -1.56 -2.93 16.62
N PRO A 234 -0.66 -3.72 16.00
CA PRO A 234 0.43 -3.18 15.21
C PRO A 234 -0.12 -2.30 14.08
N LYS A 235 0.63 -1.29 13.69
CA LYS A 235 0.21 -0.33 12.65
C LYS A 235 1.28 -0.19 11.60
N ARG A 236 0.88 -0.01 10.34
CA ARG A 236 1.86 0.41 9.32
C ARG A 236 2.42 1.79 9.70
N GLU A 237 3.70 1.97 9.51
CA GLU A 237 4.46 3.15 9.89
C GLU A 237 3.90 4.46 9.33
N TYR A 238 3.25 4.42 8.19
CA TYR A 238 2.66 5.58 7.54
C TYR A 238 1.26 5.95 8.07
N LEU A 239 0.57 5.07 8.81
CA LEU A 239 -0.86 5.19 9.08
C LEU A 239 -1.19 6.44 9.90
N ILE A 240 -0.58 6.58 11.09
CA ILE A 240 -0.81 7.77 11.94
C ILE A 240 -0.30 9.04 11.24
N PRO A 241 0.92 9.09 10.67
CA PRO A 241 1.36 10.25 9.89
C PRO A 241 0.42 10.67 8.75
N LEU A 242 -0.17 9.71 8.03
CA LEU A 242 -1.11 9.97 6.94
C LEU A 242 -2.41 10.60 7.45
N VAL A 243 -3.00 10.03 8.49
CA VAL A 243 -4.21 10.58 9.12
C VAL A 243 -3.95 11.98 9.68
N THR A 244 -2.80 12.19 10.32
CA THR A 244 -2.40 13.51 10.85
C THR A 244 -2.27 14.53 9.72
N ALA A 245 -1.62 14.17 8.61
CA ALA A 245 -1.47 15.05 7.46
C ALA A 245 -2.82 15.41 6.81
N ASP A 246 -3.77 14.47 6.75
CA ASP A 246 -5.10 14.75 6.20
C ASP A 246 -5.91 15.69 7.10
N LEU A 247 -5.83 15.52 8.43
CA LEU A 247 -6.50 16.39 9.39
C LEU A 247 -5.92 17.82 9.40
N SER A 248 -4.61 17.97 9.19
CA SER A 248 -3.93 19.29 9.17
C SER A 248 -4.20 20.08 7.89
N ASN A 249 -4.71 19.44 6.84
CA ASN A 249 -5.01 20.06 5.54
C ASN A 249 -6.53 20.21 5.28
N CYS A 250 -7.33 20.20 6.34
CA CYS A 250 -8.79 20.38 6.31
C CYS A 250 -9.22 21.77 6.72
#